data_b65d264c7023a3512b1ce16823ff1146
#
_entry.id   b65d264c7023a3512b1ce16823ff1146
#
_cell.length_a   1.000
_cell.length_b   1.000
_cell.length_c   1.000
_cell.angle_alpha   90.00
_cell.angle_beta   90.00
_cell.angle_gamma   90.00
#
_symmetry.space_group_name_H-M   'P 1'
#
loop_
_entity.id
_entity.type
_entity.pdbx_description
1 polymer ?
#
loop_
_entity_poly.entity_id
_entity_poly.type
_entity_poly.pdbx_seq_one_letter_code
_entity_poly.pdbx_strand_id
1 'polypeptide(L)'
;MTDIHLPYVDELRDNFLRYVAVSSESDPKAGRVPSSEGQRELAKLLARELEALGLVEIELNEHAILTALLPANVEGAPAVGWVAHLDTVPVSLSPDVKAQVIHYEGGDVLLNAQKDIWVRLEEHPELAAYAGQDIVFTDGTSVLGADNK
;
A
#
# COMPACT_ATOMS: atom_id res chain seq x y z
N MET A 1 25.54 -13.13 -1.33
CA MET A 1 24.95 -11.85 -0.96
C MET A 1 24.76 -11.84 0.53
N THR A 2 25.27 -10.84 1.25
CA THR A 2 25.07 -10.73 2.70
C THR A 2 23.62 -10.35 2.92
N ASP A 3 22.89 -11.19 3.60
CA ASP A 3 21.51 -10.93 4.01
C ASP A 3 21.50 -9.68 4.90
N ILE A 4 21.17 -8.53 4.34
CA ILE A 4 21.02 -7.30 5.11
C ILE A 4 19.65 -7.40 5.77
N HIS A 5 19.62 -7.95 6.97
CA HIS A 5 18.41 -7.91 7.79
C HIS A 5 18.16 -6.46 8.22
N LEU A 6 17.25 -5.79 7.50
CA LEU A 6 16.79 -4.46 7.89
C LEU A 6 15.77 -4.62 9.02
N PRO A 7 15.94 -3.95 10.17
CA PRO A 7 15.12 -4.19 11.37
C PRO A 7 13.62 -3.86 11.18
N TYR A 8 13.25 -3.19 10.09
CA TYR A 8 11.86 -2.77 9.83
C TYR A 8 11.16 -3.55 8.71
N VAL A 9 11.80 -4.58 8.13
CA VAL A 9 11.24 -5.29 6.95
C VAL A 9 9.89 -5.92 7.28
N ASP A 10 9.80 -6.63 8.40
CA ASP A 10 8.56 -7.30 8.81
C ASP A 10 7.45 -6.28 9.11
N GLU A 11 7.79 -5.21 9.83
CA GLU A 11 6.85 -4.13 10.14
C GLU A 11 6.34 -3.44 8.86
N LEU A 12 7.23 -3.11 7.93
CA LEU A 12 6.87 -2.50 6.65
C LEU A 12 5.98 -3.42 5.81
N ARG A 13 6.30 -4.72 5.75
CA ARG A 13 5.47 -5.72 5.06
C ARG A 13 4.07 -5.78 5.69
N ASP A 14 3.99 -5.88 7.00
CA ASP A 14 2.72 -6.03 7.72
C ASP A 14 1.88 -4.77 7.60
N ASN A 15 2.49 -3.58 7.66
CA ASN A 15 1.83 -2.31 7.40
C ASN A 15 1.31 -2.23 5.97
N PHE A 16 2.15 -2.57 4.99
CA PHE A 16 1.77 -2.59 3.57
C PHE A 16 0.57 -3.50 3.32
N LEU A 17 0.60 -4.75 3.81
CA LEU A 17 -0.50 -5.71 3.65
C LEU A 17 -1.80 -5.19 4.29
N ARG A 18 -1.70 -4.51 5.43
CA ARG A 18 -2.85 -3.89 6.09
C ARG A 18 -3.42 -2.71 5.31
N TYR A 19 -2.57 -1.89 4.70
CA TYR A 19 -3.02 -0.73 3.91
C TYR A 19 -3.67 -1.15 2.60
N VAL A 20 -3.10 -2.09 1.87
CA VAL A 20 -3.68 -2.55 0.60
C VAL A 20 -5.00 -3.30 0.79
N ALA A 21 -5.26 -3.84 1.98
CA ALA A 21 -6.55 -4.46 2.32
C ALA A 21 -7.69 -3.43 2.46
N VAL A 22 -7.37 -2.13 2.62
CA VAL A 22 -8.37 -1.06 2.64
C VAL A 22 -8.61 -0.60 1.20
N SER A 23 -9.80 -0.89 0.67
CA SER A 23 -10.19 -0.42 -0.66
C SER A 23 -10.39 1.10 -0.66
N SER A 24 -9.42 1.84 -1.21
CA SER A 24 -9.44 3.31 -1.32
C SER A 24 -9.61 3.79 -2.77
N GLU A 25 -10.17 2.95 -3.63
CA GLU A 25 -10.40 3.26 -5.04
C GLU A 25 -11.22 4.55 -5.22
N SER A 26 -10.80 5.38 -6.18
CA SER A 26 -11.51 6.61 -6.54
C SER A 26 -12.80 6.30 -7.30
N ASP A 27 -13.84 7.10 -7.07
CA ASP A 27 -15.05 7.11 -7.91
C ASP A 27 -15.17 8.45 -8.63
N PRO A 28 -14.85 8.51 -9.94
CA PRO A 28 -14.92 9.75 -10.72
C PRO A 28 -16.35 10.30 -10.88
N LYS A 29 -17.38 9.50 -10.54
CA LYS A 29 -18.79 9.88 -10.64
C LYS A 29 -19.38 10.34 -9.30
N ALA A 30 -18.62 10.21 -8.21
CA ALA A 30 -19.13 10.53 -6.86
C ALA A 30 -19.54 11.99 -6.67
N GLY A 31 -18.92 12.93 -7.41
CA GLY A 31 -19.20 14.37 -7.30
C GLY A 31 -18.89 14.96 -5.92
N ARG A 32 -18.09 14.30 -5.12
CA ARG A 32 -17.71 14.70 -3.75
C ARG A 32 -16.26 14.30 -3.43
N VAL A 33 -15.70 14.88 -2.37
CA VAL A 33 -14.40 14.52 -1.81
C VAL A 33 -14.58 14.18 -0.31
N PRO A 34 -14.12 13.03 0.19
CA PRO A 34 -13.52 11.93 -0.59
C PRO A 34 -14.54 11.27 -1.52
N SER A 35 -14.06 10.73 -2.63
CA SER A 35 -14.92 10.09 -3.63
C SER A 35 -15.40 8.70 -3.21
N SER A 36 -14.71 8.06 -2.27
CA SER A 36 -15.12 6.79 -1.65
C SER A 36 -14.90 6.82 -0.14
N GLU A 37 -15.65 5.99 0.58
CA GLU A 37 -15.50 5.87 2.04
C GLU A 37 -14.17 5.20 2.42
N GLY A 38 -13.65 4.31 1.58
CA GLY A 38 -12.37 3.66 1.83
C GLY A 38 -11.19 4.62 1.97
N GLN A 39 -11.21 5.75 1.27
CA GLN A 39 -10.20 6.82 1.43
C GLN A 39 -10.23 7.38 2.86
N ARG A 40 -11.43 7.57 3.44
CA ARG A 40 -11.61 8.02 4.82
C ARG A 40 -11.19 6.96 5.83
N GLU A 41 -11.52 5.69 5.57
CA GLU A 41 -11.12 4.59 6.45
C GLU A 41 -9.59 4.41 6.47
N LEU A 42 -8.93 4.52 5.32
CA LEU A 42 -7.47 4.52 5.25
C LEU A 42 -6.88 5.71 6.04
N ALA A 43 -7.43 6.92 5.87
CA ALA A 43 -6.99 8.10 6.62
C ALA A 43 -7.14 7.92 8.15
N LYS A 44 -8.24 7.32 8.60
CA LYS A 44 -8.44 7.01 10.03
C LYS A 44 -7.43 5.98 10.55
N LEU A 45 -7.10 4.98 9.74
CA LEU A 45 -6.08 3.99 10.08
C LEU A 45 -4.72 4.68 10.27
N LEU A 46 -4.32 5.48 9.28
CA LEU A 46 -3.04 6.20 9.30
C LEU A 46 -2.96 7.22 10.43
N ALA A 47 -4.07 7.92 10.75
CA ALA A 47 -4.10 8.86 11.87
C ALA A 47 -3.71 8.19 13.19
N ARG A 48 -4.25 7.01 13.46
CA ARG A 48 -3.89 6.23 14.68
C ARG A 48 -2.43 5.79 14.68
N GLU A 49 -1.88 5.46 13.53
CA GLU A 49 -0.48 5.03 13.43
C GLU A 49 0.48 6.21 13.58
N LEU A 50 0.16 7.36 12.99
CA LEU A 50 0.93 8.59 13.18
C LEU A 50 0.95 9.02 14.65
N GLU A 51 -0.17 8.88 15.37
CA GLU A 51 -0.25 9.11 16.82
C GLU A 51 0.65 8.14 17.58
N ALA A 52 0.61 6.85 17.24
CA ALA A 52 1.45 5.83 17.86
C ALA A 52 2.95 6.03 17.60
N LEU A 53 3.30 6.65 16.46
CA LEU A 53 4.67 7.04 16.11
C LEU A 53 5.11 8.34 16.81
N GLY A 54 4.23 9.00 17.57
CA GLY A 54 4.54 10.19 18.34
C GLY A 54 4.42 11.51 17.57
N LEU A 55 3.75 11.51 16.41
CA LEU A 55 3.40 12.75 15.74
C LEU A 55 2.30 13.47 16.53
N VAL A 56 2.27 14.80 16.37
CA VAL A 56 1.32 15.69 17.05
C VAL A 56 0.50 16.47 16.03
N GLU A 57 -0.45 17.28 16.49
CA GLU A 57 -1.31 18.09 15.62
C GLU A 57 -1.94 17.27 14.49
N ILE A 58 -2.44 16.08 14.85
CA ILE A 58 -3.06 15.17 13.89
C ILE A 58 -4.47 15.65 13.62
N GLU A 59 -4.73 16.04 12.39
CA GLU A 59 -6.03 16.53 11.95
C GLU A 59 -6.53 15.74 10.74
N LEU A 60 -7.74 15.22 10.82
CA LEU A 60 -8.45 14.58 9.71
C LEU A 60 -9.74 15.37 9.43
N ASN A 61 -9.77 16.07 8.31
CA ASN A 61 -10.91 16.89 7.95
C ASN A 61 -12.03 16.13 7.21
N GLU A 62 -13.10 16.85 6.88
CA GLU A 62 -14.27 16.32 6.17
C GLU A 62 -13.97 15.82 4.75
N HIS A 63 -12.88 16.28 4.13
CA HIS A 63 -12.44 15.86 2.80
C HIS A 63 -11.44 14.68 2.83
N ALA A 64 -11.25 14.06 4.00
CA ALA A 64 -10.26 13.01 4.24
C ALA A 64 -8.80 13.47 4.02
N ILE A 65 -8.54 14.76 4.19
CA ILE A 65 -7.17 15.28 4.22
C ILE A 65 -6.67 15.06 5.64
N LEU A 66 -5.62 14.25 5.77
CA LEU A 66 -4.93 13.95 7.02
C LEU A 66 -3.63 14.76 7.07
N THR A 67 -3.44 15.52 8.12
CA THR A 67 -2.20 16.22 8.41
C THR A 67 -1.67 15.82 9.78
N ALA A 68 -0.35 15.83 9.94
CA ALA A 68 0.31 15.57 11.20
C ALA A 68 1.66 16.27 11.22
N LEU A 69 2.15 16.60 12.41
CA LEU A 69 3.45 17.22 12.63
C LEU A 69 4.38 16.26 13.37
N LEU A 70 5.54 15.97 12.78
CA LEU A 70 6.66 15.41 13.51
C LEU A 70 7.46 16.58 14.13
N PRO A 71 7.51 16.68 15.47
CA PRO A 71 8.20 17.77 16.12
C PRO A 71 9.67 17.85 15.73
N ALA A 72 10.18 19.08 15.63
CA ALA A 72 11.59 19.30 15.32
C ALA A 72 12.48 18.74 16.43
N ASN A 73 13.56 18.09 16.04
CA ASN A 73 14.61 17.60 16.94
C ASN A 73 15.90 18.43 16.85
N VAL A 74 15.91 19.45 15.98
CA VAL A 74 17.01 20.40 15.79
C VAL A 74 16.45 21.82 15.73
N GLU A 75 17.00 22.72 16.52
CA GLU A 75 16.61 24.13 16.54
C GLU A 75 17.07 24.85 15.26
N GLY A 76 16.22 25.69 14.68
CA GLY A 76 16.52 26.49 13.50
C GLY A 76 16.56 25.74 12.17
N ALA A 77 16.27 24.46 12.16
CA ALA A 77 16.16 23.71 10.91
C ALA A 77 14.87 24.11 10.14
N PRO A 78 14.91 24.15 8.79
CA PRO A 78 13.72 24.41 8.01
C PRO A 78 12.72 23.26 8.13
N ALA A 79 11.42 23.58 8.06
CA ALA A 79 10.37 22.57 7.97
C ALA A 79 10.42 21.86 6.60
N VAL A 80 10.19 20.54 6.61
CA VAL A 80 10.07 19.72 5.40
C VAL A 80 8.65 19.13 5.38
N GLY A 81 7.96 19.30 4.25
CA GLY A 81 6.63 18.73 4.04
C GLY A 81 6.70 17.46 3.18
N TRP A 82 5.99 16.43 3.61
CA TRP A 82 5.76 15.20 2.86
C TRP A 82 4.30 15.16 2.44
N VAL A 83 4.02 14.81 1.19
CA VAL A 83 2.66 14.72 0.64
C VAL A 83 2.51 13.39 -0.05
N ALA A 84 1.44 12.68 0.28
CA ALA A 84 1.05 11.43 -0.37
C ALA A 84 -0.47 11.42 -0.59
N HIS A 85 -0.93 10.74 -1.64
CA HIS A 85 -2.36 10.56 -1.88
C HIS A 85 -2.88 9.30 -1.16
N LEU A 86 -4.19 9.24 -0.91
CA LEU A 86 -4.86 8.13 -0.23
C LEU A 86 -5.68 7.26 -1.19
N ASP A 87 -6.04 7.79 -2.34
CA ASP A 87 -6.84 7.08 -3.32
C ASP A 87 -6.00 6.17 -4.23
N THR A 88 -6.66 5.20 -4.82
CA THR A 88 -6.11 4.38 -5.90
C THR A 88 -6.93 4.57 -7.16
N VAL A 89 -6.33 4.25 -8.32
CA VAL A 89 -6.98 4.39 -9.62
C VAL A 89 -8.22 3.49 -9.72
N PRO A 90 -9.34 3.97 -10.29
CA PRO A 90 -10.50 3.13 -10.55
C PRO A 90 -10.20 2.13 -11.67
N VAL A 91 -10.32 0.85 -11.39
CA VAL A 91 -10.14 -0.24 -12.35
C VAL A 91 -11.39 -1.12 -12.40
N SER A 92 -11.63 -1.76 -13.55
CA SER A 92 -12.78 -2.65 -13.74
C SER A 92 -12.52 -4.05 -13.18
N LEU A 93 -11.89 -4.13 -12.01
CA LEU A 93 -11.59 -5.36 -11.28
C LEU A 93 -12.19 -5.31 -9.88
N SER A 94 -12.01 -6.36 -9.10
CA SER A 94 -12.47 -6.36 -7.70
C SER A 94 -11.77 -5.24 -6.90
N PRO A 95 -12.51 -4.42 -6.14
CA PRO A 95 -11.91 -3.45 -5.24
C PRO A 95 -11.29 -4.12 -4.00
N ASP A 96 -11.61 -5.38 -3.75
CA ASP A 96 -11.08 -6.14 -2.61
C ASP A 96 -9.72 -6.72 -2.98
N VAL A 97 -8.66 -6.10 -2.50
CA VAL A 97 -7.30 -6.57 -2.72
C VAL A 97 -7.00 -7.75 -1.80
N LYS A 98 -6.73 -8.89 -2.41
CA LYS A 98 -6.31 -10.11 -1.73
C LYS A 98 -4.81 -10.30 -1.91
N ALA A 99 -4.05 -9.53 -1.15
CA ALA A 99 -2.60 -9.60 -1.18
C ALA A 99 -2.11 -10.92 -0.56
N GLN A 100 -1.07 -11.49 -1.16
CA GLN A 100 -0.40 -12.71 -0.72
C GLN A 100 1.11 -12.54 -0.89
N VAL A 101 1.87 -13.08 0.06
CA VAL A 101 3.34 -13.14 -0.02
C VAL A 101 3.71 -14.51 -0.54
N ILE A 102 4.45 -14.55 -1.64
CA ILE A 102 4.90 -15.79 -2.28
C ILE A 102 6.44 -15.78 -2.29
N HIS A 103 7.04 -16.83 -1.73
CA HIS A 103 8.47 -17.07 -1.93
C HIS A 103 8.68 -17.53 -3.37
N TYR A 104 9.32 -16.68 -4.16
CA TYR A 104 9.48 -16.92 -5.60
C TYR A 104 10.73 -17.72 -5.89
N GLU A 105 10.57 -18.99 -6.27
CA GLU A 105 11.69 -19.89 -6.59
C GLU A 105 12.10 -19.82 -8.07
N GLY A 106 11.42 -19.00 -8.89
CA GLY A 106 11.59 -18.91 -10.33
C GLY A 106 10.45 -19.56 -11.10
N GLY A 107 10.37 -19.27 -12.41
CA GLY A 107 9.34 -19.80 -13.31
C GLY A 107 8.00 -19.07 -13.20
N ASP A 108 6.94 -19.75 -13.60
CA ASP A 108 5.57 -19.22 -13.54
C ASP A 108 5.01 -19.24 -12.14
N VAL A 109 4.16 -18.26 -11.80
CA VAL A 109 3.53 -18.15 -10.48
C VAL A 109 2.02 -18.35 -10.60
N LEU A 110 1.47 -19.35 -9.89
CA LEU A 110 0.03 -19.55 -9.77
C LEU A 110 -0.54 -18.61 -8.70
N LEU A 111 -1.28 -17.59 -9.12
CA LEU A 111 -1.91 -16.63 -8.21
C LEU A 111 -3.25 -17.14 -7.64
N ASN A 112 -4.04 -17.84 -8.47
CA ASN A 112 -5.36 -18.30 -8.08
C ASN A 112 -5.69 -19.63 -8.78
N ALA A 113 -5.66 -20.70 -8.01
CA ALA A 113 -5.94 -22.04 -8.53
C ALA A 113 -7.41 -22.23 -8.95
N GLN A 114 -8.36 -21.55 -8.27
CA GLN A 114 -9.79 -21.71 -8.58
C GLN A 114 -10.17 -21.03 -9.90
N LYS A 115 -9.47 -19.95 -10.25
CA LYS A 115 -9.71 -19.16 -11.48
C LYS A 115 -8.66 -19.40 -12.55
N ASP A 116 -7.68 -20.27 -12.29
CA ASP A 116 -6.56 -20.57 -13.17
C ASP A 116 -5.79 -19.30 -13.60
N ILE A 117 -5.51 -18.42 -12.64
CA ILE A 117 -4.79 -17.16 -12.89
C ILE A 117 -3.32 -17.35 -12.59
N TRP A 118 -2.49 -17.03 -13.57
CA TRP A 118 -1.04 -17.17 -13.53
C TRP A 118 -0.35 -15.86 -13.87
N VAL A 119 0.85 -15.66 -13.34
CA VAL A 119 1.87 -14.77 -13.89
C VAL A 119 2.87 -15.63 -14.61
N ARG A 120 3.01 -15.43 -15.92
CA ARG A 120 3.92 -16.22 -16.76
C ARG A 120 5.26 -15.52 -16.88
N LEU A 121 6.34 -16.26 -16.65
CA LEU A 121 7.69 -15.70 -16.75
C LEU A 121 8.00 -15.22 -18.18
N GLU A 122 7.41 -15.86 -19.22
CA GLU A 122 7.55 -15.42 -20.60
C GLU A 122 6.97 -14.02 -20.84
N GLU A 123 5.87 -13.68 -20.15
CA GLU A 123 5.20 -12.37 -20.23
C GLU A 123 5.86 -11.34 -19.31
N HIS A 124 6.52 -11.80 -18.24
CA HIS A 124 7.14 -11.01 -17.18
C HIS A 124 8.59 -11.44 -16.92
N PRO A 125 9.49 -11.31 -17.92
CA PRO A 125 10.87 -11.81 -17.79
C PRO A 125 11.67 -11.11 -16.67
N GLU A 126 11.26 -9.90 -16.24
CA GLU A 126 11.84 -9.19 -15.11
C GLU A 126 11.76 -9.96 -13.79
N LEU A 127 10.77 -10.86 -13.63
CA LEU A 127 10.63 -11.69 -12.44
C LEU A 127 11.85 -12.59 -12.20
N ALA A 128 12.56 -12.98 -13.23
CA ALA A 128 13.74 -13.83 -13.09
C ALA A 128 14.80 -13.24 -12.13
N ALA A 129 14.86 -11.91 -12.00
CA ALA A 129 15.78 -11.21 -11.11
C ALA A 129 15.45 -11.37 -9.62
N TYR A 130 14.23 -11.81 -9.31
CA TYR A 130 13.72 -11.91 -7.93
C TYR A 130 13.66 -13.35 -7.41
N ALA A 131 14.23 -14.32 -8.13
CA ALA A 131 14.31 -15.70 -7.66
C ALA A 131 15.01 -15.79 -6.30
N GLY A 132 14.39 -16.51 -5.36
CA GLY A 132 14.84 -16.61 -3.97
C GLY A 132 14.37 -15.48 -3.06
N GLN A 133 13.44 -14.63 -3.51
CA GLN A 133 12.88 -13.52 -2.72
C GLN A 133 11.38 -13.71 -2.48
N ASP A 134 10.91 -13.08 -1.40
CA ASP A 134 9.48 -12.98 -1.13
C ASP A 134 8.89 -11.81 -1.93
N ILE A 135 7.83 -12.05 -2.67
CA ILE A 135 7.16 -11.06 -3.51
C ILE A 135 5.70 -10.96 -3.08
N VAL A 136 5.19 -9.73 -2.99
CA VAL A 136 3.78 -9.48 -2.77
C VAL A 136 3.04 -9.49 -4.10
N PHE A 137 2.09 -10.40 -4.24
CA PHE A 137 1.15 -10.48 -5.36
C PHE A 137 -0.28 -10.26 -4.86
N THR A 138 -1.22 -10.03 -5.78
CA THR A 138 -2.65 -10.26 -5.52
C THR A 138 -3.03 -11.68 -5.92
N ASP A 139 -4.29 -12.06 -5.70
CA ASP A 139 -4.85 -13.30 -6.25
C ASP A 139 -5.23 -13.18 -7.74
N GLY A 140 -4.83 -12.11 -8.40
CA GLY A 140 -5.12 -11.82 -9.81
C GLY A 140 -6.55 -11.35 -10.10
N THR A 141 -7.41 -11.23 -9.08
CA THR A 141 -8.79 -10.70 -9.25
C THR A 141 -8.89 -9.20 -9.02
N SER A 142 -7.84 -8.59 -8.50
CA SER A 142 -7.70 -7.15 -8.25
C SER A 142 -6.34 -6.64 -8.67
N VAL A 143 -6.22 -5.34 -8.88
CA VAL A 143 -4.91 -4.66 -8.95
C VAL A 143 -4.40 -4.46 -7.52
N LEU A 144 -3.10 -4.55 -7.31
CA LEU A 144 -2.52 -4.31 -5.98
C LEU A 144 -2.80 -2.88 -5.50
N GLY A 145 -2.77 -1.89 -6.42
CA GLY A 145 -3.12 -0.50 -6.13
C GLY A 145 -2.28 0.06 -4.99
N ALA A 146 -0.96 -0.05 -5.11
CA ALA A 146 -0.04 0.20 -4.01
C ALA A 146 0.79 1.49 -4.18
N ASP A 147 0.44 2.32 -5.13
CA ASP A 147 1.15 3.56 -5.43
C ASP A 147 0.97 4.64 -4.35
N ASN A 148 -0.06 4.48 -3.51
CA ASN A 148 -0.37 5.35 -2.38
C ASN A 148 -0.03 4.74 -1.00
N LYS A 149 0.65 3.59 -0.95
CA LYS A 149 0.88 2.81 0.28
C LYS A 149 2.34 2.84 0.75
#